data_496e798fece0161ba55cc0d5889d1b11
#
_entry.id   496e798fece0161ba55cc0d5889d1b11
#
_cell.length_a   1.000
_cell.length_b   1.000
_cell.length_c   1.000
_cell.angle_alpha   90.00
_cell.angle_beta   90.00
_cell.angle_gamma   90.00
#
_symmetry.space_group_name_H-M   'P 1'
#
loop_
_entity.id
_entity.type
_entity.pdbx_description
1 polymer ?
#
loop_
_entity_poly.entity_id
_entity_poly.type
_entity_poly.pdbx_seq_one_letter_code
_entity_poly.pdbx_strand_id
1 'polypeptide(L)'
;MEPILFSSNSHSDDRGTVFFTNELNLKNVVRTYKVQNKLIKTVRAWHGHKIEEKWISVEEGEFLVCAVHIEDFDNPSNDIKIHKFTLTPTDGILYVPNNYANGAMNLTENNSIRYFSSLPFDESVKDDYRFDSKFWDPWSELNPNFYE
;
A
#
# COMPACT_ATOMS: atom_id res chain seq x y z
N MET A 1 -15.75 -4.86 -2.20
CA MET A 1 -15.34 -3.60 -1.53
C MET A 1 -14.10 -3.07 -2.22
N GLU A 2 -14.00 -1.78 -2.39
CA GLU A 2 -12.83 -1.15 -3.00
C GLU A 2 -11.86 -0.63 -1.93
N PRO A 3 -10.60 -0.36 -2.30
CA PRO A 3 -9.68 0.34 -1.40
C PRO A 3 -10.24 1.68 -0.97
N ILE A 4 -10.00 2.06 0.28
CA ILE A 4 -10.52 3.31 0.86
C ILE A 4 -9.36 4.09 1.47
N LEU A 5 -9.19 5.33 1.01
CA LEU A 5 -8.27 6.26 1.68
C LEU A 5 -9.01 7.00 2.79
N PHE A 6 -8.64 6.71 4.03
CA PHE A 6 -9.11 7.46 5.19
C PHE A 6 -8.22 8.69 5.32
N SER A 7 -8.72 9.84 4.84
CA SER A 7 -7.96 11.08 4.81
C SER A 7 -7.62 11.59 6.20
N SER A 8 -6.40 12.12 6.35
CA SER A 8 -5.95 12.74 7.57
C SER A 8 -6.52 14.16 7.68
N ASN A 9 -6.89 14.53 8.88
CA ASN A 9 -7.22 15.91 9.25
C ASN A 9 -6.14 16.43 10.20
N SER A 10 -6.14 17.74 10.47
CA SER A 10 -5.14 18.32 11.35
C SER A 10 -5.70 19.44 12.21
N HIS A 11 -5.08 19.65 13.35
CA HIS A 11 -5.31 20.79 14.23
C HIS A 11 -3.98 21.37 14.65
N SER A 12 -3.83 22.67 14.50
CA SER A 12 -2.59 23.38 14.82
C SER A 12 -2.80 24.39 15.95
N ASP A 13 -1.80 24.53 16.81
CA ASP A 13 -1.71 25.59 17.82
C ASP A 13 -0.25 26.07 17.90
N ASP A 14 0.08 26.87 18.92
CA ASP A 14 1.43 27.43 19.11
C ASP A 14 2.50 26.37 19.42
N ARG A 15 2.12 25.13 19.76
CA ARG A 15 3.05 24.04 20.03
C ARG A 15 3.35 23.19 18.79
N GLY A 16 2.52 23.25 17.74
CA GLY A 16 2.66 22.45 16.53
C GLY A 16 1.32 21.95 16.02
N THR A 17 1.36 20.79 15.33
CA THR A 17 0.20 20.24 14.63
C THR A 17 -0.05 18.81 15.03
N VAL A 18 -1.32 18.48 15.29
CA VAL A 18 -1.78 17.09 15.45
C VAL A 18 -2.49 16.66 14.17
N PHE A 19 -2.02 15.57 13.60
CA PHE A 19 -2.68 14.94 12.45
C PHE A 19 -3.46 13.73 12.96
N PHE A 20 -4.69 13.58 12.50
CA PHE A 20 -5.56 12.51 13.00
C PHE A 20 -6.47 11.94 11.91
N THR A 21 -6.88 10.68 12.10
CA THR A 21 -7.75 9.95 11.17
C THR A 21 -8.85 9.28 12.00
N ASN A 22 -9.83 10.07 12.42
CA ASN A 22 -10.82 9.65 13.42
C ASN A 22 -11.86 8.65 12.90
N GLU A 23 -12.05 8.56 11.58
CA GLU A 23 -13.01 7.63 10.99
C GLU A 23 -12.46 6.23 10.81
N LEU A 24 -11.15 6.07 11.00
CA LEU A 24 -10.46 4.80 10.86
C LEU A 24 -10.69 3.92 12.09
N ASN A 25 -10.91 2.63 11.87
CA ASN A 25 -11.01 1.64 12.92
C ASN A 25 -9.99 0.53 12.70
N LEU A 26 -9.02 0.42 13.58
CA LEU A 26 -7.93 -0.54 13.51
C LEU A 26 -8.13 -1.78 14.41
N LYS A 27 -9.36 -2.06 14.83
CA LYS A 27 -9.63 -3.16 15.78
C LYS A 27 -9.20 -4.54 15.26
N ASN A 28 -9.15 -4.73 13.94
CA ASN A 28 -8.76 -5.99 13.32
C ASN A 28 -7.26 -6.10 13.06
N VAL A 29 -6.49 -5.08 13.38
CA VAL A 29 -5.04 -5.08 13.19
C VAL A 29 -4.38 -5.91 14.29
N VAL A 30 -3.54 -6.87 13.88
CA VAL A 30 -2.82 -7.74 14.80
C VAL A 30 -1.30 -7.71 14.58
N ARG A 31 -0.83 -7.06 13.50
CA ARG A 31 0.59 -7.00 13.16
C ARG A 31 0.93 -5.72 12.42
N THR A 32 2.14 -5.22 12.60
CA THR A 32 2.64 -4.08 11.84
C THR A 32 4.11 -4.28 11.47
N TYR A 33 4.49 -3.71 10.34
CA TYR A 33 5.89 -3.66 9.90
C TYR A 33 6.08 -2.44 8.99
N LYS A 34 7.33 -2.03 8.79
CA LYS A 34 7.62 -0.95 7.86
C LYS A 34 8.68 -1.37 6.86
N VAL A 35 8.67 -0.70 5.71
CA VAL A 35 9.62 -0.91 4.63
C VAL A 35 10.30 0.40 4.29
N GLN A 36 11.60 0.34 4.13
CA GLN A 36 12.42 1.44 3.62
C GLN A 36 13.20 0.91 2.42
N ASN A 37 13.15 1.63 1.31
CA ASN A 37 13.87 1.23 0.11
C ASN A 37 15.21 1.95 0.03
N LYS A 38 16.23 1.21 -0.35
CA LYS A 38 17.60 1.73 -0.45
C LYS A 38 17.76 2.70 -1.62
N LEU A 39 17.06 2.40 -2.74
CA LEU A 39 17.14 3.21 -3.96
C LEU A 39 15.81 3.86 -4.27
N ILE A 40 15.86 5.05 -4.87
CA ILE A 40 14.67 5.75 -5.34
C ILE A 40 13.97 4.93 -6.44
N LYS A 41 12.64 5.00 -6.46
CA LYS A 41 11.79 4.32 -7.44
C LYS A 41 11.92 2.79 -7.44
N THR A 42 12.19 2.22 -6.27
CA THR A 42 12.14 0.77 -6.09
C THR A 42 10.70 0.31 -6.06
N VAL A 43 10.37 -0.63 -6.92
CA VAL A 43 9.03 -1.24 -6.97
C VAL A 43 9.01 -2.52 -6.16
N ARG A 44 8.05 -2.62 -5.24
CA ARG A 44 7.73 -3.85 -4.52
C ARG A 44 6.29 -4.21 -4.85
N ALA A 45 6.08 -5.09 -5.81
CA ALA A 45 4.78 -5.49 -6.32
C ALA A 45 4.88 -6.88 -6.96
N TRP A 46 3.85 -7.63 -6.99
CA TRP A 46 2.53 -7.48 -6.40
C TRP A 46 2.36 -8.55 -5.33
N HIS A 47 1.74 -8.19 -4.23
CA HIS A 47 1.49 -9.10 -3.11
C HIS A 47 -0.02 -9.26 -2.98
N GLY A 48 -0.53 -10.46 -3.31
CA GLY A 48 -1.95 -10.76 -3.28
C GLY A 48 -2.34 -11.53 -2.02
N HIS A 49 -3.54 -11.28 -1.53
CA HIS A 49 -4.06 -11.89 -0.31
C HIS A 49 -5.54 -12.23 -0.47
N LYS A 50 -5.89 -13.46 -0.15
CA LYS A 50 -7.29 -13.90 -0.15
C LYS A 50 -8.01 -13.55 1.15
N ILE A 51 -7.27 -13.49 2.25
CA ILE A 51 -7.81 -13.32 3.61
C ILE A 51 -7.31 -12.03 4.24
N GLU A 52 -6.03 -11.75 4.11
CA GLU A 52 -5.36 -10.63 4.78
C GLU A 52 -5.85 -9.29 4.26
N GLU A 53 -6.15 -8.38 5.19
CA GLU A 53 -6.43 -6.97 4.92
C GLU A 53 -5.22 -6.15 5.32
N LYS A 54 -4.97 -5.06 4.62
CA LYS A 54 -3.85 -4.15 4.87
C LYS A 54 -4.33 -2.73 5.09
N TRP A 55 -3.67 -2.04 6.00
CA TRP A 55 -3.77 -0.59 6.17
C TRP A 55 -2.37 -0.04 5.93
N ILE A 56 -2.26 0.97 5.07
CA ILE A 56 -0.98 1.45 4.56
C ILE A 56 -0.82 2.93 4.86
N SER A 57 0.29 3.30 5.48
CA SER A 57 0.59 4.67 5.90
C SER A 57 2.02 5.02 5.49
N VAL A 58 2.21 6.16 4.82
CA VAL A 58 3.54 6.67 4.51
C VAL A 58 4.03 7.46 5.72
N GLU A 59 5.20 7.12 6.24
CA GLU A 59 5.82 7.79 7.39
C GLU A 59 6.85 8.82 6.96
N GLU A 60 7.51 8.61 5.82
CA GLU A 60 8.53 9.52 5.30
C GLU A 60 8.53 9.47 3.77
N GLY A 61 8.65 10.63 3.14
CA GLY A 61 8.72 10.73 1.70
C GLY A 61 7.38 10.60 1.01
N GLU A 62 7.42 10.12 -0.22
CA GLU A 62 6.23 9.98 -1.07
C GLU A 62 6.26 8.63 -1.77
N PHE A 63 5.11 7.97 -1.83
CA PHE A 63 4.95 6.67 -2.49
C PHE A 63 3.77 6.68 -3.45
N LEU A 64 3.94 6.00 -4.59
CA LEU A 64 2.81 5.54 -5.38
C LEU A 64 2.41 4.17 -4.84
N VAL A 65 1.17 4.07 -4.33
CA VAL A 65 0.62 2.81 -3.80
C VAL A 65 -0.54 2.40 -4.67
N CYS A 66 -0.51 1.16 -5.12
CA CYS A 66 -1.51 0.65 -6.06
C CYS A 66 -2.15 -0.64 -5.56
N ALA A 67 -3.39 -0.86 -5.97
CA ALA A 67 -4.12 -2.07 -5.64
C ALA A 67 -4.97 -2.51 -6.82
N VAL A 68 -5.05 -3.83 -7.05
CA VAL A 68 -5.90 -4.44 -8.08
C VAL A 68 -6.72 -5.55 -7.45
N HIS A 69 -7.98 -5.66 -7.89
CA HIS A 69 -8.87 -6.74 -7.45
C HIS A 69 -8.53 -8.03 -8.18
N ILE A 70 -8.53 -9.15 -7.47
CA ILE A 70 -8.25 -10.46 -8.05
C ILE A 70 -9.45 -11.37 -7.83
N GLU A 71 -10.10 -11.76 -8.93
CA GLU A 71 -11.20 -12.71 -8.87
C GLU A 71 -10.71 -14.15 -8.85
N ASP A 72 -9.68 -14.45 -9.65
CA ASP A 72 -9.09 -15.78 -9.77
C ASP A 72 -7.58 -15.68 -9.57
N PHE A 73 -7.10 -16.15 -8.43
CA PHE A 73 -5.69 -16.08 -8.09
C PHE A 73 -4.82 -17.01 -8.93
N ASP A 74 -5.41 -18.04 -9.51
CA ASP A 74 -4.67 -18.98 -10.39
C ASP A 74 -4.57 -18.46 -11.81
N ASN A 75 -5.50 -17.58 -12.22
CA ASN A 75 -5.53 -17.01 -13.57
C ASN A 75 -6.02 -15.56 -13.52
N PRO A 76 -5.22 -14.63 -12.98
CA PRO A 76 -5.64 -13.24 -12.87
C PRO A 76 -5.73 -12.55 -14.23
N SER A 77 -6.72 -11.67 -14.39
CA SER A 77 -6.83 -10.83 -15.58
C SER A 77 -5.84 -9.68 -15.54
N ASN A 78 -5.17 -9.40 -16.66
CA ASN A 78 -4.33 -8.22 -16.79
C ASN A 78 -5.10 -6.98 -17.28
N ASP A 79 -6.33 -7.17 -17.74
CA ASP A 79 -7.22 -6.07 -18.15
C ASP A 79 -8.16 -5.73 -17.00
N ILE A 80 -7.63 -5.04 -15.99
CA ILE A 80 -8.37 -4.71 -14.77
C ILE A 80 -7.97 -3.31 -14.29
N LYS A 81 -8.92 -2.67 -13.60
CA LYS A 81 -8.69 -1.35 -13.02
C LYS A 81 -7.56 -1.40 -11.98
N ILE A 82 -6.59 -0.51 -12.13
CA ILE A 82 -5.56 -0.29 -11.14
C ILE A 82 -5.95 0.93 -10.30
N HIS A 83 -6.17 0.71 -9.00
CA HIS A 83 -6.41 1.80 -8.05
C HIS A 83 -5.05 2.39 -7.69
N LYS A 84 -4.88 3.70 -7.91
CA LYS A 84 -3.62 4.41 -7.71
C LYS A 84 -3.77 5.50 -6.65
N PHE A 85 -2.85 5.54 -5.70
CA PHE A 85 -2.81 6.55 -4.65
C PHE A 85 -1.39 7.05 -4.50
N THR A 86 -1.19 8.36 -4.64
CA THR A 86 0.10 8.99 -4.32
C THR A 86 -0.01 9.54 -2.91
N LEU A 87 0.79 8.99 -2.00
CA LEU A 87 0.67 9.26 -0.57
C LEU A 87 1.92 9.86 0.03
N THR A 88 1.71 10.81 0.92
CA THR A 88 2.71 11.42 1.80
C THR A 88 2.32 11.20 3.26
N PRO A 89 3.16 11.56 4.24
CA PRO A 89 2.84 11.34 5.65
C PRO A 89 1.55 12.00 6.15
N THR A 90 1.05 13.01 5.44
CA THR A 90 -0.13 13.77 5.86
C THR A 90 -1.40 13.39 5.12
N ASP A 91 -1.36 12.40 4.22
CA ASP A 91 -2.51 12.05 3.40
C ASP A 91 -3.48 11.07 4.07
N GLY A 92 -3.07 10.44 5.15
CA GLY A 92 -3.93 9.50 5.86
C GLY A 92 -3.51 8.04 5.68
N ILE A 93 -4.49 7.14 5.80
CA ILE A 93 -4.24 5.70 5.81
C ILE A 93 -5.12 5.04 4.76
N LEU A 94 -4.47 4.27 3.87
CA LEU A 94 -5.13 3.53 2.81
C LEU A 94 -5.49 2.13 3.30
N TYR A 95 -6.79 1.80 3.26
CA TYR A 95 -7.25 0.45 3.52
C TYR A 95 -7.35 -0.33 2.20
N VAL A 96 -6.73 -1.50 2.15
CA VAL A 96 -6.82 -2.44 1.03
C VAL A 96 -7.52 -3.71 1.52
N PRO A 97 -8.71 -4.02 1.00
CA PRO A 97 -9.45 -5.22 1.41
C PRO A 97 -8.74 -6.51 1.00
N ASN A 98 -9.21 -7.63 1.53
CA ASN A 98 -8.84 -8.94 1.02
C ASN A 98 -9.30 -9.11 -0.44
N ASN A 99 -8.76 -10.09 -1.13
CA ASN A 99 -8.94 -10.35 -2.56
C ASN A 99 -8.35 -9.25 -3.46
N TYR A 100 -7.33 -8.57 -2.95
CA TYR A 100 -6.55 -7.58 -3.70
C TYR A 100 -5.08 -7.96 -3.70
N ALA A 101 -4.39 -7.55 -4.76
CA ALA A 101 -2.93 -7.44 -4.73
C ALA A 101 -2.57 -5.97 -4.56
N ASN A 102 -1.54 -5.71 -3.78
CA ASN A 102 -1.02 -4.36 -3.60
C ASN A 102 0.45 -4.28 -3.99
N GLY A 103 0.88 -3.07 -4.29
CA GLY A 103 2.26 -2.76 -4.60
C GLY A 103 2.56 -1.31 -4.29
N ALA A 104 3.84 -0.99 -4.17
CA ALA A 104 4.28 0.35 -3.86
C ALA A 104 5.62 0.66 -4.51
N MET A 105 5.81 1.95 -4.86
CA MET A 105 7.06 2.48 -5.38
C MET A 105 7.36 3.79 -4.67
N ASN A 106 8.56 3.92 -4.09
CA ASN A 106 8.96 5.19 -3.49
C ASN A 106 9.34 6.21 -4.56
N LEU A 107 8.82 7.42 -4.41
CA LEU A 107 9.07 8.53 -5.33
C LEU A 107 10.17 9.46 -4.82
N THR A 108 10.63 9.25 -3.58
CA THR A 108 11.68 10.04 -2.93
C THR A 108 12.80 9.15 -2.45
N GLU A 109 13.99 9.74 -2.29
CA GLU A 109 15.16 9.02 -1.81
C GLU A 109 14.98 8.60 -0.35
N ASN A 110 14.63 9.56 0.53
CA ASN A 110 14.27 9.28 1.90
C ASN A 110 12.83 8.80 1.94
N ASN A 111 12.61 7.60 2.45
CA ASN A 111 11.30 6.96 2.34
C ASN A 111 11.07 5.98 3.48
N SER A 112 9.81 5.87 3.89
CA SER A 112 9.37 4.85 4.84
C SER A 112 7.86 4.66 4.70
N ILE A 113 7.44 3.42 4.54
CA ILE A 113 6.04 3.04 4.43
C ILE A 113 5.71 1.97 5.46
N ARG A 114 4.60 2.15 6.18
CA ARG A 114 4.16 1.24 7.23
C ARG A 114 2.93 0.49 6.81
N TYR A 115 2.93 -0.80 7.11
CA TYR A 115 1.82 -1.70 6.87
C TYR A 115 1.26 -2.20 8.19
N PHE A 116 -0.06 -2.21 8.30
CA PHE A 116 -0.80 -2.87 9.37
C PHE A 116 -1.56 -4.04 8.76
N SER A 117 -1.57 -5.18 9.41
CA SER A 117 -2.14 -6.41 8.88
C SER A 117 -3.18 -7.01 9.81
N SER A 118 -4.20 -7.63 9.22
CA SER A 118 -5.24 -8.35 9.93
C SER A 118 -4.83 -9.79 10.30
N LEU A 119 -3.66 -10.27 9.82
CA LEU A 119 -3.18 -11.62 10.11
C LEU A 119 -1.87 -11.61 10.89
N PRO A 120 -1.70 -12.55 11.85
CA PRO A 120 -0.38 -12.78 12.43
C PRO A 120 0.58 -13.34 11.38
N PHE A 121 1.86 -13.25 11.63
CA PHE A 121 2.90 -13.56 10.64
C PHE A 121 2.78 -14.98 10.06
N ASP A 122 2.59 -15.97 10.90
CA ASP A 122 2.50 -17.39 10.49
C ASP A 122 1.29 -17.67 9.59
N GLU A 123 0.20 -16.94 9.75
CA GLU A 123 -0.97 -17.04 8.86
C GLU A 123 -0.76 -16.23 7.59
N SER A 124 -0.12 -15.07 7.70
CA SER A 124 0.18 -14.20 6.56
C SER A 124 1.05 -14.90 5.51
N VAL A 125 2.05 -15.68 5.93
CA VAL A 125 2.93 -16.40 4.99
C VAL A 125 2.18 -17.47 4.19
N LYS A 126 1.03 -17.93 4.67
CA LYS A 126 0.19 -18.91 3.98
C LYS A 126 -0.81 -18.24 3.03
N ASP A 127 -0.96 -16.92 3.10
CA ASP A 127 -1.89 -16.12 2.30
C ASP A 127 -1.11 -15.14 1.42
N ASP A 128 0.01 -15.57 0.87
CA ASP A 128 0.95 -14.75 0.11
C ASP A 128 1.02 -15.24 -1.33
N TYR A 129 0.34 -14.54 -2.22
CA TYR A 129 0.29 -14.84 -3.65
C TYR A 129 1.05 -13.74 -4.40
N ARG A 130 2.15 -14.10 -5.06
CA ARG A 130 3.02 -13.16 -5.74
C ARG A 130 2.73 -13.13 -7.23
N PHE A 131 2.63 -11.93 -7.80
CA PHE A 131 2.50 -11.71 -9.23
C PHE A 131 3.65 -10.82 -9.70
N ASP A 132 4.07 -11.02 -10.95
CA ASP A 132 5.16 -10.23 -11.51
C ASP A 132 4.84 -8.73 -11.46
N SER A 133 5.82 -7.91 -11.10
CA SER A 133 5.65 -6.47 -10.97
C SER A 133 5.22 -5.78 -12.28
N LYS A 134 5.47 -6.42 -13.42
CA LYS A 134 5.12 -5.91 -14.75
C LYS A 134 3.77 -6.41 -15.25
N PHE A 135 3.15 -7.34 -14.53
CA PHE A 135 1.85 -7.90 -14.94
C PHE A 135 0.77 -6.84 -15.01
N TRP A 136 0.70 -5.98 -14.00
CA TRP A 136 -0.04 -4.71 -14.02
C TRP A 136 0.98 -3.61 -13.83
N ASP A 137 1.02 -2.63 -14.76
CA ASP A 137 2.14 -1.68 -14.79
C ASP A 137 1.72 -0.21 -14.65
N PRO A 138 1.49 0.26 -13.42
CA PRO A 138 1.37 1.70 -13.16
C PRO A 138 2.74 2.36 -12.96
N TRP A 139 3.83 1.59 -12.94
CA TRP A 139 5.15 2.05 -12.49
C TRP A 139 5.95 2.74 -13.59
N SER A 140 5.87 2.26 -14.83
CA SER A 140 6.70 2.75 -15.93
C SER A 140 6.42 4.20 -16.32
N GLU A 141 5.24 4.74 -16.06
CA GLU A 141 4.93 6.15 -16.26
C GLU A 141 5.88 7.06 -15.46
N LEU A 142 6.19 6.67 -14.22
CA LEU A 142 7.03 7.46 -13.32
C LEU A 142 8.47 6.95 -13.27
N ASN A 143 8.72 5.77 -13.77
CA ASN A 143 10.05 5.17 -13.86
C ASN A 143 10.21 4.50 -15.21
N PRO A 144 10.60 5.25 -16.27
CA PRO A 144 10.76 4.69 -17.62
C PRO A 144 11.80 3.57 -17.70
N ASN A 145 12.74 3.54 -16.78
CA ASN A 145 13.80 2.51 -16.75
C ASN A 145 13.38 1.25 -15.99
N PHE A 146 12.13 1.16 -15.57
CA PHE A 146 11.62 0.02 -14.80
C PHE A 146 11.82 -1.32 -15.51
N TYR A 147 11.83 -1.32 -16.83
CA TYR A 147 12.00 -2.53 -17.65
C TYR A 147 13.44 -2.85 -18.02
N GLU A 148 14.38 -2.05 -17.64
CA GLU A 148 15.80 -2.22 -17.96
C GLU A 148 16.56 -3.05 -16.94
#